data_4b026265fc0b7ec4c9e9a7f2963a467d
#
_entry.id   4b026265fc0b7ec4c9e9a7f2963a467d
#
_cell.length_a   1.000
_cell.length_b   1.000
_cell.length_c   1.000
_cell.angle_alpha   90.00
_cell.angle_beta   90.00
_cell.angle_gamma   90.00
#
_symmetry.space_group_name_H-M   'P 1'
#
loop_
_entity.id
_entity.type
_entity.pdbx_description
1 polymer ?
#
loop_
_entity_poly.entity_id
_entity_poly.type
_entity_poly.pdbx_seq_one_letter_code
_entity_poly.pdbx_strand_id
1 'polypeptide(L)'
;MLIQMGIPIIGMSGNPKSLLAKYSNVHINVAVEREACPLNLAPTSSTTAVLSMGDALAVALMVVRNFKPKDFAQFHPGGELGKRLLTTAADVMRTEDMPIIPQEMHLGEAIIHVSKGKLGMGVALHEDGSIAGLITDGDIRRAMEKWQAQFFDKTVSDIMTRSPKIVSTQTKISEIQHIMNKYKIHSVLVADNDRHLLGIVDHYRCMV
;
A
#
# COMPACT_ATOMS: atom_id res chain seq x y z
N MET A 1 10.99 43.02 -4.52
CA MET A 1 11.76 41.90 -3.92
C MET A 1 11.90 40.73 -4.89
N LEU A 2 10.85 39.96 -5.26
CA LEU A 2 11.00 38.80 -6.18
C LEU A 2 11.66 39.14 -7.52
N ILE A 3 11.25 40.23 -8.15
CA ILE A 3 11.85 40.72 -9.39
C ILE A 3 13.34 41.05 -9.23
N GLN A 4 13.71 41.67 -8.11
CA GLN A 4 15.13 42.00 -7.82
C GLN A 4 15.97 40.73 -7.58
N MET A 5 15.33 39.63 -7.17
CA MET A 5 15.97 38.34 -7.01
C MET A 5 16.02 37.51 -8.31
N GLY A 6 15.51 38.06 -9.42
CA GLY A 6 15.46 37.36 -10.71
C GLY A 6 14.49 36.19 -10.76
N ILE A 7 13.53 36.12 -9.84
CA ILE A 7 12.58 34.98 -9.74
C ILE A 7 11.44 35.23 -10.74
N PRO A 8 11.16 34.31 -11.69
CA PRO A 8 10.04 34.42 -12.60
C PRO A 8 8.70 34.40 -11.85
N ILE A 9 7.80 35.32 -12.23
CA ILE A 9 6.49 35.48 -11.60
C ILE A 9 5.39 35.05 -12.58
N ILE A 10 4.52 34.13 -12.16
CA ILE A 10 3.26 33.83 -12.82
C ILE A 10 2.15 34.48 -12.00
N GLY A 11 1.49 35.50 -12.55
CA GLY A 11 0.41 36.19 -11.87
C GLY A 11 -0.96 35.73 -12.36
N MET A 12 -1.89 35.51 -11.44
CA MET A 12 -3.29 35.24 -11.76
C MET A 12 -4.15 36.40 -11.27
N SER A 13 -4.88 37.01 -12.14
CA SER A 13 -5.85 38.07 -11.78
C SER A 13 -6.95 38.22 -12.83
N GLY A 14 -8.08 38.78 -12.43
CA GLY A 14 -9.18 39.12 -13.36
C GLY A 14 -8.96 40.40 -14.15
N ASN A 15 -7.88 41.15 -13.90
CA ASN A 15 -7.61 42.43 -14.59
C ASN A 15 -6.21 42.42 -15.23
N PRO A 16 -6.11 42.29 -16.56
CA PRO A 16 -4.82 42.27 -17.26
C PRO A 16 -4.05 43.61 -17.19
N LYS A 17 -4.68 44.69 -16.73
CA LYS A 17 -4.05 45.98 -16.51
C LYS A 17 -3.63 46.20 -15.06
N SER A 18 -3.79 45.22 -14.19
CA SER A 18 -3.40 45.29 -12.78
C SER A 18 -1.87 45.39 -12.61
N LEU A 19 -1.41 45.92 -11.49
CA LEU A 19 0.03 45.92 -11.15
C LEU A 19 0.59 44.51 -11.12
N LEU A 20 -0.19 43.53 -10.64
CA LEU A 20 0.22 42.14 -10.64
C LEU A 20 0.47 41.64 -12.07
N ALA A 21 -0.44 41.88 -13.01
CA ALA A 21 -0.26 41.51 -14.41
C ALA A 21 0.97 42.21 -15.03
N LYS A 22 1.15 43.49 -14.76
CA LYS A 22 2.28 44.29 -15.28
C LYS A 22 3.65 43.78 -14.81
N TYR A 23 3.74 43.28 -13.57
CA TYR A 23 5.01 42.84 -12.99
C TYR A 23 5.21 41.30 -13.07
N SER A 24 4.28 40.58 -13.70
CA SER A 24 4.41 39.16 -13.95
C SER A 24 5.13 38.88 -15.26
N ASN A 25 5.95 37.83 -15.31
CA ASN A 25 6.54 37.29 -16.53
C ASN A 25 5.48 36.63 -17.41
N VAL A 26 4.51 35.99 -16.77
CA VAL A 26 3.33 35.38 -17.38
C VAL A 26 2.10 35.80 -16.59
N HIS A 27 1.06 36.28 -17.27
CA HIS A 27 -0.22 36.60 -16.66
C HIS A 27 -1.30 35.65 -17.15
N ILE A 28 -2.02 35.03 -16.21
CA ILE A 28 -3.16 34.18 -16.48
C ILE A 28 -4.43 34.96 -16.08
N ASN A 29 -5.29 35.22 -17.06
CA ASN A 29 -6.56 35.87 -16.80
C ASN A 29 -7.57 34.90 -16.23
N VAL A 30 -8.03 35.15 -14.99
CA VAL A 30 -9.05 34.39 -14.25
C VAL A 30 -10.29 35.26 -13.96
N ALA A 31 -10.57 36.24 -14.84
CA ALA A 31 -11.75 37.07 -14.71
C ALA A 31 -13.03 36.24 -14.74
N VAL A 32 -14.00 36.63 -13.92
CA VAL A 32 -15.35 36.13 -13.93
C VAL A 32 -16.30 37.29 -14.34
N GLU A 33 -17.42 36.93 -14.94
CA GLU A 33 -18.39 37.94 -15.39
C GLU A 33 -19.03 38.65 -14.18
N ARG A 34 -19.37 37.89 -13.15
CA ARG A 34 -19.94 38.38 -11.88
C ARG A 34 -19.69 37.45 -10.74
N GLU A 35 -19.79 37.96 -9.52
CA GLU A 35 -19.81 37.13 -8.32
C GLU A 35 -21.17 36.42 -8.17
N ALA A 36 -21.17 35.24 -7.55
CA ALA A 36 -22.41 34.53 -7.21
C ALA A 36 -23.15 35.19 -6.03
N CYS A 37 -22.47 36.01 -5.26
CA CYS A 37 -23.04 36.82 -4.21
C CYS A 37 -24.18 37.70 -4.77
N PRO A 38 -25.39 37.73 -4.19
CA PRO A 38 -26.51 38.52 -4.69
C PRO A 38 -26.20 40.01 -4.78
N LEU A 39 -25.29 40.52 -3.94
CA LEU A 39 -24.86 41.93 -3.93
C LEU A 39 -23.64 42.18 -4.83
N ASN A 40 -23.11 41.14 -5.47
CA ASN A 40 -21.88 41.16 -6.25
C ASN A 40 -20.66 41.79 -5.50
N LEU A 41 -20.59 41.60 -4.18
CA LEU A 41 -19.56 42.17 -3.32
C LEU A 41 -18.61 41.12 -2.75
N ALA A 42 -19.14 40.01 -2.28
CA ALA A 42 -18.34 38.95 -1.68
C ALA A 42 -17.69 38.09 -2.77
N PRO A 43 -16.35 37.86 -2.72
CA PRO A 43 -15.66 37.01 -3.67
C PRO A 43 -16.15 35.56 -3.52
N THR A 44 -16.68 35.01 -4.60
CA THR A 44 -17.28 33.68 -4.72
C THR A 44 -16.87 33.02 -6.03
N SER A 45 -17.46 33.46 -7.17
CA SER A 45 -17.07 32.95 -8.49
C SER A 45 -15.60 33.19 -8.79
N SER A 46 -15.08 34.37 -8.43
CA SER A 46 -13.67 34.73 -8.64
C SER A 46 -12.72 33.84 -7.84
N THR A 47 -13.01 33.56 -6.57
CA THR A 47 -12.19 32.66 -5.75
C THR A 47 -12.20 31.23 -6.28
N THR A 48 -13.36 30.75 -6.73
CA THR A 48 -13.49 29.43 -7.36
C THR A 48 -12.69 29.33 -8.65
N ALA A 49 -12.73 30.36 -9.49
CA ALA A 49 -11.94 30.41 -10.73
C ALA A 49 -10.43 30.37 -10.46
N VAL A 50 -9.95 31.11 -9.45
CA VAL A 50 -8.54 31.11 -9.04
C VAL A 50 -8.12 29.75 -8.53
N LEU A 51 -8.92 29.10 -7.66
CA LEU A 51 -8.63 27.77 -7.14
C LEU A 51 -8.56 26.74 -8.28
N SER A 52 -9.56 26.72 -9.15
CA SER A 52 -9.60 25.76 -10.27
C SER A 52 -8.41 25.95 -11.22
N MET A 53 -8.00 27.18 -11.48
CA MET A 53 -6.83 27.46 -12.30
C MET A 53 -5.53 27.06 -11.61
N GLY A 54 -5.44 27.25 -10.29
CA GLY A 54 -4.31 26.78 -9.47
C GLY A 54 -4.16 25.27 -9.51
N ASP A 55 -5.24 24.54 -9.35
CA ASP A 55 -5.27 23.08 -9.46
C ASP A 55 -4.87 22.61 -10.86
N ALA A 56 -5.38 23.26 -11.91
CA ALA A 56 -5.01 22.94 -13.29
C ALA A 56 -3.50 23.13 -13.53
N LEU A 57 -2.91 24.20 -13.01
CA LEU A 57 -1.46 24.44 -13.09
C LEU A 57 -0.67 23.40 -12.30
N ALA A 58 -1.12 23.05 -11.10
CA ALA A 58 -0.49 21.99 -10.29
C ALA A 58 -0.47 20.66 -11.04
N VAL A 59 -1.61 20.24 -11.61
CA VAL A 59 -1.73 19.01 -12.40
C VAL A 59 -0.83 19.09 -13.65
N ALA A 60 -0.82 20.20 -14.37
CA ALA A 60 0.06 20.38 -15.53
C ALA A 60 1.55 20.24 -15.15
N LEU A 61 1.96 20.82 -14.02
CA LEU A 61 3.32 20.69 -13.51
C LEU A 61 3.65 19.25 -13.10
N MET A 62 2.71 18.52 -12.51
CA MET A 62 2.89 17.09 -12.19
C MET A 62 3.17 16.29 -13.46
N VAL A 63 2.43 16.54 -14.54
CA VAL A 63 2.63 15.86 -15.82
C VAL A 63 4.01 16.21 -16.42
N VAL A 64 4.34 17.50 -16.51
CA VAL A 64 5.62 17.96 -17.07
C VAL A 64 6.83 17.44 -16.31
N ARG A 65 6.72 17.34 -14.98
CA ARG A 65 7.78 16.83 -14.09
C ARG A 65 7.77 15.30 -13.92
N ASN A 66 6.86 14.60 -14.59
CA ASN A 66 6.67 13.14 -14.40
C ASN A 66 6.56 12.77 -12.89
N PHE A 67 5.82 13.61 -12.14
CA PHE A 67 5.64 13.47 -10.70
C PHE A 67 4.87 12.19 -10.38
N LYS A 68 5.44 11.36 -9.52
CA LYS A 68 4.93 10.01 -9.19
C LYS A 68 4.41 9.94 -7.76
N PRO A 69 3.59 8.93 -7.43
CA PRO A 69 3.11 8.72 -6.07
C PRO A 69 4.23 8.68 -5.01
N LYS A 70 5.40 8.14 -5.35
CA LYS A 70 6.58 8.13 -4.47
C LYS A 70 7.07 9.53 -4.10
N ASP A 71 6.98 10.48 -5.06
CA ASP A 71 7.43 11.85 -4.85
C ASP A 71 6.45 12.57 -3.91
N PHE A 72 5.14 12.31 -4.08
CA PHE A 72 4.11 12.79 -3.14
C PHE A 72 4.36 12.30 -1.72
N ALA A 73 4.67 11.01 -1.55
CA ALA A 73 4.92 10.41 -0.26
C ALA A 73 6.13 11.02 0.48
N GLN A 74 7.16 11.46 -0.25
CA GLN A 74 8.32 12.16 0.33
C GLN A 74 7.92 13.50 0.98
N PHE A 75 6.96 14.22 0.39
CA PHE A 75 6.48 15.51 0.94
C PHE A 75 5.38 15.35 2.00
N HIS A 76 4.68 14.20 2.01
CA HIS A 76 3.57 13.93 2.94
C HIS A 76 3.73 12.56 3.64
N PRO A 77 4.87 12.30 4.33
CA PRO A 77 5.16 10.97 4.88
C PRO A 77 4.22 10.57 6.02
N GLY A 78 3.69 11.53 6.77
CA GLY A 78 2.81 11.29 7.92
C GLY A 78 1.34 11.08 7.59
N GLY A 79 0.90 11.34 6.36
CA GLY A 79 -0.48 11.11 5.94
C GLY A 79 -0.75 9.64 5.63
N GLU A 80 -2.02 9.23 5.67
CA GLU A 80 -2.45 7.87 5.35
C GLU A 80 -1.93 7.40 3.98
N LEU A 81 -2.03 8.25 2.96
CA LEU A 81 -1.51 7.96 1.62
C LEU A 81 0.02 7.83 1.61
N GLY A 82 0.74 8.69 2.34
CA GLY A 82 2.19 8.64 2.47
C GLY A 82 2.66 7.35 3.12
N LYS A 83 2.08 6.99 4.25
CA LYS A 83 2.34 5.73 4.95
C LYS A 83 2.11 4.52 4.02
N ARG A 84 0.95 4.45 3.37
CA ARG A 84 0.60 3.36 2.46
C ARG A 84 1.59 3.20 1.30
N LEU A 85 2.18 4.30 0.81
CA LEU A 85 3.14 4.31 -0.29
C LEU A 85 4.59 4.01 0.15
N LEU A 86 4.94 4.31 1.40
CA LEU A 86 6.30 4.17 1.92
C LEU A 86 6.52 2.88 2.70
N THR A 87 5.52 2.42 3.47
CA THR A 87 5.62 1.23 4.33
C THR A 87 5.92 -0.04 3.53
N THR A 88 6.86 -0.82 4.03
CA THR A 88 7.32 -2.09 3.44
C THR A 88 6.89 -3.29 4.29
N ALA A 89 7.11 -4.49 3.77
CA ALA A 89 6.92 -5.72 4.53
C ALA A 89 7.77 -5.73 5.82
N ALA A 90 9.02 -5.26 5.77
CA ALA A 90 9.90 -5.20 6.93
C ALA A 90 9.33 -4.37 8.09
N ASP A 91 8.58 -3.30 7.78
CA ASP A 91 8.05 -2.39 8.80
C ASP A 91 6.86 -2.98 9.57
N VAL A 92 6.19 -3.99 9.01
CA VAL A 92 4.93 -4.52 9.56
C VAL A 92 4.91 -6.03 9.76
N MET A 93 5.87 -6.78 9.21
CA MET A 93 5.87 -8.24 9.33
C MET A 93 5.94 -8.70 10.77
N ARG A 94 5.27 -9.81 11.07
CA ARG A 94 5.41 -10.54 12.31
C ARG A 94 6.65 -11.40 12.24
N THR A 95 7.57 -11.25 13.19
CA THR A 95 8.84 -11.99 13.28
C THR A 95 8.89 -12.93 14.48
N GLU A 96 8.02 -12.70 15.48
CA GLU A 96 7.95 -13.47 16.70
C GLU A 96 6.73 -14.42 16.69
N ASP A 97 6.78 -15.49 17.44
CA ASP A 97 5.70 -16.47 17.59
C ASP A 97 5.09 -16.92 16.25
N MET A 98 5.93 -17.08 15.24
CA MET A 98 5.49 -17.56 13.93
C MET A 98 5.06 -19.02 14.05
N PRO A 99 3.93 -19.43 13.42
CA PRO A 99 3.41 -20.80 13.50
C PRO A 99 4.22 -21.75 12.60
N ILE A 100 5.46 -22.03 13.00
CA ILE A 100 6.33 -22.98 12.31
C ILE A 100 5.97 -24.39 12.74
N ILE A 101 5.82 -25.28 11.78
CA ILE A 101 5.42 -26.67 11.98
C ILE A 101 6.32 -27.62 11.19
N PRO A 102 6.75 -28.76 11.75
CA PRO A 102 7.47 -29.79 11.01
C PRO A 102 6.62 -30.37 9.88
N GLN A 103 7.24 -30.67 8.74
CA GLN A 103 6.56 -31.27 7.59
C GLN A 103 5.96 -32.65 7.91
N GLU A 104 6.63 -33.40 8.79
CA GLU A 104 6.27 -34.76 9.18
C GLU A 104 5.25 -34.77 10.32
N MET A 105 4.86 -33.62 10.86
CA MET A 105 3.86 -33.53 11.93
C MET A 105 2.52 -34.06 11.44
N HIS A 106 1.86 -34.92 12.26
CA HIS A 106 0.52 -35.40 11.97
C HIS A 106 -0.52 -34.25 12.01
N LEU A 107 -1.51 -34.32 11.13
CA LEU A 107 -2.52 -33.25 10.99
C LEU A 107 -3.29 -32.98 12.27
N GLY A 108 -3.51 -34.00 13.09
CA GLY A 108 -4.15 -33.83 14.41
C GLY A 108 -3.40 -32.88 15.34
N GLU A 109 -2.07 -32.96 15.36
CA GLU A 109 -1.20 -32.04 16.11
C GLU A 109 -1.09 -30.69 15.43
N ALA A 110 -0.98 -30.68 14.10
CA ALA A 110 -0.83 -29.44 13.30
C ALA A 110 -2.01 -28.48 13.52
N ILE A 111 -3.24 -28.96 13.72
CA ILE A 111 -4.41 -28.15 14.08
C ILE A 111 -4.14 -27.30 15.32
N ILE A 112 -3.52 -27.88 16.35
CA ILE A 112 -3.24 -27.19 17.61
C ILE A 112 -2.22 -26.06 17.38
N HIS A 113 -1.18 -26.33 16.59
CA HIS A 113 -0.14 -25.34 16.26
C HIS A 113 -0.68 -24.18 15.41
N VAL A 114 -1.48 -24.50 14.39
CA VAL A 114 -2.14 -23.49 13.54
C VAL A 114 -3.07 -22.60 14.38
N SER A 115 -3.87 -23.21 15.26
CA SER A 115 -4.78 -22.49 16.16
C SER A 115 -4.03 -21.57 17.14
N LYS A 116 -2.95 -22.05 17.76
CA LYS A 116 -2.10 -21.26 18.67
C LYS A 116 -1.45 -20.08 17.96
N GLY A 117 -1.07 -20.24 16.69
CA GLY A 117 -0.46 -19.18 15.88
C GLY A 117 -1.37 -17.98 15.62
N LYS A 118 -2.70 -18.15 15.72
CA LYS A 118 -3.74 -17.10 15.50
C LYS A 118 -3.69 -16.42 14.14
N LEU A 119 -3.06 -17.06 13.14
CA LEU A 119 -2.97 -16.59 11.76
C LEU A 119 -3.80 -17.46 10.79
N GLY A 120 -4.45 -18.51 11.30
CA GLY A 120 -5.19 -19.50 10.49
C GLY A 120 -4.30 -20.26 9.50
N MET A 121 -2.99 -20.31 9.78
CA MET A 121 -2.00 -21.01 8.95
C MET A 121 -0.82 -21.51 9.76
N GLY A 122 -0.09 -22.47 9.19
CA GLY A 122 1.21 -22.94 9.69
C GLY A 122 2.21 -23.00 8.54
N VAL A 123 3.47 -22.65 8.81
CA VAL A 123 4.56 -22.64 7.82
C VAL A 123 5.46 -23.85 8.06
N ALA A 124 5.64 -24.66 7.03
CA ALA A 124 6.58 -25.77 7.05
C ALA A 124 7.93 -25.32 6.48
N LEU A 125 9.02 -25.63 7.19
CA LEU A 125 10.38 -25.31 6.77
C LEU A 125 11.15 -26.61 6.47
N HIS A 126 12.17 -26.48 5.63
CA HIS A 126 13.23 -27.45 5.48
C HIS A 126 14.24 -27.35 6.65
N GLU A 127 15.14 -28.33 6.76
CA GLU A 127 16.18 -28.36 7.79
C GLU A 127 17.12 -27.13 7.72
N ASP A 128 17.32 -26.59 6.53
CA ASP A 128 18.12 -25.38 6.31
C ASP A 128 17.38 -24.07 6.63
N GLY A 129 16.11 -24.14 7.06
CA GLY A 129 15.27 -22.98 7.39
C GLY A 129 14.56 -22.36 6.19
N SER A 130 14.74 -22.89 4.99
CA SER A 130 14.00 -22.43 3.80
C SER A 130 12.54 -22.91 3.83
N ILE A 131 11.65 -22.16 3.16
CA ILE A 131 10.22 -22.43 3.13
C ILE A 131 9.93 -23.66 2.27
N ALA A 132 9.44 -24.74 2.90
CA ALA A 132 8.96 -25.95 2.23
C ALA A 132 7.52 -25.78 1.74
N GLY A 133 6.69 -25.11 2.53
CA GLY A 133 5.28 -24.89 2.21
C GLY A 133 4.50 -24.24 3.34
N LEU A 134 3.20 -24.16 3.18
CA LEU A 134 2.27 -23.77 4.25
C LEU A 134 0.99 -24.58 4.20
N ILE A 135 0.32 -24.68 5.35
CA ILE A 135 -1.05 -25.17 5.46
C ILE A 135 -1.94 -24.06 6.02
N THR A 136 -3.20 -24.09 5.65
CA THR A 136 -4.22 -23.17 6.17
C THR A 136 -5.37 -23.95 6.82
N ASP A 137 -6.21 -23.26 7.61
CA ASP A 137 -7.47 -23.82 8.12
C ASP A 137 -8.34 -24.40 7.00
N GLY A 138 -8.28 -23.77 5.81
CA GLY A 138 -8.99 -24.25 4.62
C GLY A 138 -8.43 -25.58 4.11
N ASP A 139 -7.11 -25.77 4.12
CA ASP A 139 -6.46 -27.02 3.71
C ASP A 139 -6.80 -28.14 4.69
N ILE A 140 -6.75 -27.85 5.99
CA ILE A 140 -7.13 -28.78 7.06
C ILE A 140 -8.57 -29.25 6.89
N ARG A 141 -9.53 -28.32 6.68
CA ARG A 141 -10.94 -28.69 6.49
C ARG A 141 -11.15 -29.56 5.25
N ARG A 142 -10.52 -29.22 4.12
CA ARG A 142 -10.57 -30.04 2.90
C ARG A 142 -9.96 -31.43 3.10
N ALA A 143 -8.89 -31.50 3.87
CA ALA A 143 -8.26 -32.80 4.22
C ALA A 143 -9.17 -33.66 5.09
N MET A 144 -9.83 -33.07 6.09
CA MET A 144 -10.80 -33.78 6.94
C MET A 144 -11.98 -34.31 6.11
N GLU A 145 -12.51 -33.51 5.19
CA GLU A 145 -13.60 -33.94 4.29
C GLU A 145 -13.16 -35.11 3.40
N LYS A 146 -11.95 -35.00 2.82
CA LYS A 146 -11.42 -35.99 1.88
C LYS A 146 -11.08 -37.33 2.50
N TRP A 147 -10.41 -37.33 3.66
CA TRP A 147 -9.85 -38.54 4.26
C TRP A 147 -10.62 -39.04 5.47
N GLN A 148 -11.56 -38.25 6.00
CA GLN A 148 -12.40 -38.64 7.15
C GLN A 148 -11.60 -39.29 8.29
N ALA A 149 -11.84 -40.55 8.62
CA ALA A 149 -11.14 -41.28 9.70
C ALA A 149 -9.62 -41.37 9.49
N GLN A 150 -9.16 -41.42 8.24
CA GLN A 150 -7.72 -41.49 7.90
C GLN A 150 -7.00 -40.14 7.98
N PHE A 151 -7.71 -39.06 8.31
CA PHE A 151 -7.14 -37.73 8.45
C PHE A 151 -5.99 -37.69 9.47
N PHE A 152 -6.13 -38.39 10.57
CA PHE A 152 -5.13 -38.41 11.65
C PHE A 152 -3.83 -39.14 11.30
N ASP A 153 -3.87 -40.01 10.26
CA ASP A 153 -2.70 -40.69 9.74
C ASP A 153 -1.90 -39.87 8.73
N LYS A 154 -2.44 -38.71 8.33
CA LYS A 154 -1.82 -37.81 7.37
C LYS A 154 -0.91 -36.79 8.04
N THR A 155 0.09 -36.34 7.29
CA THR A 155 1.08 -35.34 7.72
C THR A 155 0.87 -34.01 7.03
N VAL A 156 1.55 -32.97 7.52
CA VAL A 156 1.56 -31.62 6.92
C VAL A 156 2.03 -31.68 5.47
N SER A 157 3.04 -32.50 5.18
CA SER A 157 3.60 -32.65 3.82
C SER A 157 2.60 -33.21 2.80
N ASP A 158 1.56 -33.95 3.25
CA ASP A 158 0.51 -34.51 2.39
C ASP A 158 -0.45 -33.43 1.84
N ILE A 159 -0.61 -32.33 2.56
CA ILE A 159 -1.61 -31.28 2.22
C ILE A 159 -1.06 -29.89 2.02
N MET A 160 0.21 -29.64 2.37
CA MET A 160 0.77 -28.31 2.30
C MET A 160 0.82 -27.74 0.88
N THR A 161 0.58 -26.47 0.75
CA THR A 161 0.85 -25.71 -0.47
C THR A 161 2.35 -25.49 -0.59
N ARG A 162 3.01 -26.16 -1.54
CA ARG A 162 4.48 -26.13 -1.74
C ARG A 162 4.99 -24.85 -2.40
N SER A 163 4.11 -24.07 -3.03
CA SER A 163 4.46 -22.81 -3.70
C SER A 163 3.64 -21.65 -3.12
N PRO A 164 3.85 -21.31 -1.84
CA PRO A 164 3.15 -20.19 -1.22
C PRO A 164 3.56 -18.86 -1.87
N LYS A 165 2.74 -17.81 -1.67
CA LYS A 165 3.11 -16.46 -2.10
C LYS A 165 4.14 -15.90 -1.13
N ILE A 166 5.30 -15.57 -1.66
CA ILE A 166 6.45 -15.03 -0.94
C ILE A 166 6.74 -13.63 -1.49
N VAL A 167 7.10 -12.73 -0.61
CA VAL A 167 7.52 -11.37 -0.93
C VAL A 167 8.85 -11.07 -0.23
N SER A 168 9.57 -10.06 -0.71
CA SER A 168 10.79 -9.57 -0.05
C SER A 168 10.46 -8.58 1.08
N THR A 169 11.41 -8.32 1.96
CA THR A 169 11.30 -7.31 3.01
C THR A 169 11.01 -5.90 2.47
N GLN A 170 11.45 -5.61 1.23
CA GLN A 170 11.28 -4.31 0.58
C GLN A 170 9.95 -4.15 -0.18
N THR A 171 9.15 -5.22 -0.27
CA THR A 171 7.85 -5.17 -0.96
C THR A 171 6.90 -4.22 -0.25
N LYS A 172 6.29 -3.30 -0.99
CA LYS A 172 5.38 -2.31 -0.43
C LYS A 172 4.06 -2.94 0.01
N ILE A 173 3.48 -2.39 1.08
CA ILE A 173 2.17 -2.87 1.60
C ILE A 173 1.08 -2.81 0.55
N SER A 174 1.06 -1.79 -0.30
CA SER A 174 0.10 -1.69 -1.41
C SER A 174 0.21 -2.85 -2.41
N GLU A 175 1.42 -3.33 -2.68
CA GLU A 175 1.66 -4.49 -3.53
C GLU A 175 1.25 -5.79 -2.84
N ILE A 176 1.55 -5.92 -1.54
CA ILE A 176 1.12 -7.06 -0.71
C ILE A 176 -0.41 -7.15 -0.69
N GLN A 177 -1.11 -6.05 -0.48
CA GLN A 177 -2.57 -5.98 -0.55
C GLN A 177 -3.10 -6.41 -1.91
N HIS A 178 -2.44 -5.97 -3.00
CA HIS A 178 -2.81 -6.39 -4.36
C HIS A 178 -2.65 -7.91 -4.53
N ILE A 179 -1.53 -8.49 -4.05
CA ILE A 179 -1.27 -9.95 -4.08
C ILE A 179 -2.36 -10.69 -3.29
N MET A 180 -2.66 -10.26 -2.06
CA MET A 180 -3.68 -10.88 -1.23
C MET A 180 -5.06 -10.87 -1.90
N ASN A 181 -5.46 -9.73 -2.47
CA ASN A 181 -6.73 -9.58 -3.17
C ASN A 181 -6.80 -10.43 -4.44
N LYS A 182 -5.74 -10.44 -5.24
CA LYS A 182 -5.65 -11.20 -6.49
C LYS A 182 -5.77 -12.70 -6.27
N TYR A 183 -5.07 -13.21 -5.25
CA TYR A 183 -5.03 -14.65 -4.96
C TYR A 183 -6.03 -15.10 -3.90
N LYS A 184 -6.84 -14.18 -3.35
CA LYS A 184 -7.83 -14.44 -2.30
C LYS A 184 -7.21 -15.10 -1.06
N ILE A 185 -6.03 -14.62 -0.66
CA ILE A 185 -5.28 -15.07 0.51
C ILE A 185 -5.24 -13.98 1.58
N HIS A 186 -5.13 -14.38 2.85
CA HIS A 186 -5.16 -13.45 4.00
C HIS A 186 -3.76 -13.14 4.54
N SER A 187 -2.73 -13.84 4.07
CA SER A 187 -1.35 -13.68 4.52
C SER A 187 -0.37 -13.97 3.39
N VAL A 188 0.81 -13.36 3.46
CA VAL A 188 1.96 -13.68 2.61
C VAL A 188 3.18 -13.95 3.49
N LEU A 189 4.07 -14.80 3.02
CA LEU A 189 5.35 -15.05 3.66
C LEU A 189 6.37 -14.02 3.18
N VAL A 190 7.22 -13.56 4.11
CA VAL A 190 8.36 -12.69 3.80
C VAL A 190 9.62 -13.51 3.91
N ALA A 191 10.44 -13.54 2.85
CA ALA A 191 11.66 -14.32 2.82
C ALA A 191 12.81 -13.55 2.16
N ASP A 192 14.01 -14.04 2.38
CA ASP A 192 15.21 -13.62 1.66
C ASP A 192 15.32 -14.29 0.27
N ASN A 193 16.46 -14.05 -0.40
CA ASN A 193 16.71 -14.59 -1.75
C ASN A 193 16.88 -16.12 -1.75
N ASP A 194 17.30 -16.70 -0.64
CA ASP A 194 17.47 -18.14 -0.44
C ASP A 194 16.19 -18.81 0.10
N ARG A 195 15.08 -18.05 0.16
CA ARG A 195 13.77 -18.47 0.65
C ARG A 195 13.71 -18.79 2.14
N HIS A 196 14.65 -18.32 2.96
CA HIS A 196 14.53 -18.43 4.42
C HIS A 196 13.41 -17.52 4.92
N LEU A 197 12.59 -18.04 5.81
CA LEU A 197 11.46 -17.31 6.38
C LEU A 197 11.96 -16.19 7.30
N LEU A 198 11.64 -14.94 6.95
CA LEU A 198 11.96 -13.75 7.76
C LEU A 198 10.76 -13.25 8.55
N GLY A 199 9.54 -13.48 8.05
CA GLY A 199 8.32 -13.02 8.71
C GLY A 199 7.05 -13.36 7.95
N ILE A 200 5.93 -12.92 8.51
CA ILE A 200 4.59 -13.11 7.93
C ILE A 200 3.86 -11.78 7.98
N VAL A 201 3.25 -11.38 6.85
CA VAL A 201 2.34 -10.22 6.79
C VAL A 201 0.93 -10.75 6.59
N ASP A 202 0.04 -10.43 7.52
CA ASP A 202 -1.38 -10.71 7.42
C ASP A 202 -2.18 -9.47 7.00
N HIS A 203 -3.46 -9.66 6.70
CA HIS A 203 -4.34 -8.58 6.24
C HIS A 203 -4.47 -7.43 7.26
N TYR A 204 -4.48 -7.72 8.56
CA TYR A 204 -4.61 -6.70 9.61
C TYR A 204 -3.39 -5.79 9.68
N ARG A 205 -2.20 -6.34 9.47
CA ARG A 205 -0.93 -5.58 9.44
C ARG A 205 -0.78 -4.70 8.21
N CYS A 206 -1.61 -4.92 7.20
CA CYS A 206 -1.67 -4.05 6.01
C CYS A 206 -2.59 -2.83 6.20
N MET A 207 -3.33 -2.74 7.31
CA MET A 207 -4.20 -1.60 7.64
C MET A 207 -3.37 -0.53 8.37
N VAL A 208 -2.52 0.18 7.64
CA VAL A 208 -1.60 1.21 8.17
C VAL A 208 -2.16 2.60 7.92
#